data_5c8fa09c78c4a316817c0e1e72c85b54
#
_entry.id   5c8fa09c78c4a316817c0e1e72c85b54
#
_cell.length_a   1.000
_cell.length_b   1.000
_cell.length_c   1.000
_cell.angle_alpha   90.00
_cell.angle_beta   90.00
_cell.angle_gamma   90.00
#
_symmetry.space_group_name_H-M   'P 1'
#
loop_
_entity.id
_entity.type
_entity.pdbx_description
1 polymer ?
#
loop_
_entity_poly.entity_id
_entity_poly.type
_entity_poly.pdbx_seq_one_letter_code
_entity_poly.pdbx_strand_id
1 'polypeptide(L)'
;MASSSASNERPIGVIGAGSFGTVMGNLLAMHNDVILFARREEVAEQMRRERKHLGYSLNTRIKPTSDLELLARHCHVIFPFVPSDSFREMIRDLSPYLRPYHILIHGTKGLNMPDATLLDNPKAIITREHIRTMSEVIAEESVR
;
A
#
# COMPACT_ATOMS: atom_id res chain seq x y z
N MET A 1 11.40 0.18 37.49
CA MET A 1 11.85 1.02 36.35
C MET A 1 11.59 0.30 35.07
N ALA A 2 10.55 0.66 34.35
CA ALA A 2 10.34 0.13 33.02
C ALA A 2 11.35 0.84 32.10
N SER A 3 12.38 0.11 31.67
CA SER A 3 13.23 0.57 30.59
C SER A 3 12.37 0.62 29.34
N SER A 4 12.06 1.82 28.87
CA SER A 4 11.57 2.02 27.52
C SER A 4 12.69 1.57 26.57
N SER A 5 12.67 0.31 26.19
CA SER A 5 13.38 -0.10 24.99
C SER A 5 12.68 0.63 23.85
N ALA A 6 13.24 1.76 23.44
CA ALA A 6 12.93 2.32 22.15
C ALA A 6 13.22 1.19 21.17
N SER A 7 12.18 0.52 20.69
CA SER A 7 12.30 -0.51 19.66
C SER A 7 12.91 0.19 18.46
N ASN A 8 14.14 -0.18 18.12
CA ASN A 8 14.85 0.30 16.94
C ASN A 8 14.24 -0.34 15.67
N GLU A 9 12.97 -0.68 15.75
CA GLU A 9 12.19 -1.28 14.69
C GLU A 9 11.62 -0.19 13.81
N ARG A 10 11.83 -0.36 12.51
CA ARG A 10 11.30 0.57 11.53
C ARG A 10 9.78 0.47 11.47
N PRO A 11 9.07 1.59 11.20
CA PRO A 11 7.63 1.55 11.02
C PRO A 11 7.25 0.66 9.84
N ILE A 12 6.04 0.13 9.88
CA ILE A 12 5.42 -0.61 8.80
C ILE A 12 4.68 0.37 7.89
N GLY A 13 4.88 0.25 6.58
CA GLY A 13 4.15 1.03 5.59
C GLY A 13 2.85 0.35 5.17
N VAL A 14 1.76 1.08 5.15
CA VAL A 14 0.48 0.66 4.56
C VAL A 14 0.11 1.64 3.48
N ILE A 15 -0.08 1.15 2.25
CA ILE A 15 -0.50 1.96 1.12
C ILE A 15 -1.96 1.66 0.79
N GLY A 16 -2.80 2.68 0.90
CA GLY A 16 -4.23 2.59 0.66
C GLY A 16 -5.05 2.85 1.92
N ALA A 17 -5.65 4.02 1.97
CA ALA A 17 -6.52 4.45 3.07
C ALA A 17 -8.00 4.14 2.79
N GLY A 18 -8.29 3.03 2.12
CA GLY A 18 -9.63 2.46 2.03
C GLY A 18 -10.02 1.75 3.32
N SER A 19 -11.20 1.15 3.36
CA SER A 19 -11.70 0.46 4.56
C SER A 19 -10.75 -0.65 5.02
N PHE A 20 -10.28 -1.49 4.09
CA PHE A 20 -9.37 -2.59 4.42
C PHE A 20 -8.01 -2.09 4.90
N GLY A 21 -7.40 -1.13 4.19
CA GLY A 21 -6.10 -0.57 4.59
C GLY A 21 -6.16 0.15 5.94
N THR A 22 -7.27 0.84 6.23
CA THR A 22 -7.47 1.51 7.52
C THR A 22 -7.58 0.51 8.67
N VAL A 23 -8.36 -0.55 8.49
CA VAL A 23 -8.52 -1.61 9.51
C VAL A 23 -7.20 -2.35 9.72
N MET A 24 -6.50 -2.72 8.65
CA MET A 24 -5.20 -3.38 8.73
C MET A 24 -4.14 -2.48 9.34
N GLY A 25 -4.14 -1.19 9.01
CA GLY A 25 -3.27 -0.21 9.64
C GLY A 25 -3.47 -0.15 11.15
N ASN A 26 -4.71 -0.11 11.62
CA ASN A 26 -5.03 -0.15 13.04
C ASN A 26 -4.58 -1.45 13.71
N LEU A 27 -4.78 -2.60 13.04
CA LEU A 27 -4.35 -3.90 13.57
C LEU A 27 -2.83 -3.97 13.72
N LEU A 28 -2.09 -3.57 12.70
CA LEU A 28 -0.62 -3.52 12.73
C LEU A 28 -0.10 -2.54 13.77
N ALA A 29 -0.80 -1.42 13.97
CA ALA A 29 -0.44 -0.40 14.94
C ALA A 29 -0.60 -0.82 16.40
N MET A 30 -1.24 -1.94 16.68
CA MET A 30 -1.29 -2.49 18.04
C MET A 30 0.10 -2.82 18.58
N HIS A 31 1.04 -3.19 17.72
CA HIS A 31 2.39 -3.61 18.10
C HIS A 31 3.52 -2.87 17.37
N ASN A 32 3.20 -2.04 16.36
CA ASN A 32 4.19 -1.37 15.52
C ASN A 32 3.84 0.10 15.33
N ASP A 33 4.82 0.92 14.99
CA ASP A 33 4.54 2.20 14.36
C ASP A 33 4.14 1.96 12.90
N VAL A 34 3.15 2.69 12.42
CA VAL A 34 2.59 2.53 11.07
C VAL A 34 2.58 3.87 10.35
N ILE A 35 3.06 3.87 9.11
CA ILE A 35 2.87 4.99 8.18
C ILE A 35 1.76 4.56 7.20
N LEU A 36 0.64 5.28 7.23
CA LEU A 36 -0.52 5.02 6.39
C LEU A 36 -0.58 6.05 5.26
N PHE A 37 -0.41 5.57 4.04
CA PHE A 37 -0.45 6.41 2.85
C PHE A 37 -1.88 6.58 2.33
N ALA A 38 -2.28 7.84 2.15
CA ALA A 38 -3.47 8.25 1.42
C ALA A 38 -3.06 9.07 0.19
N ARG A 39 -3.63 8.77 -0.97
CA ARG A 39 -3.25 9.40 -2.24
C ARG A 39 -3.45 10.92 -2.26
N ARG A 40 -4.49 11.41 -1.58
CA ARG A 40 -4.81 12.84 -1.51
C ARG A 40 -4.33 13.43 -0.19
N GLU A 41 -3.60 14.54 -0.27
CA GLU A 41 -3.09 15.24 0.92
C GLU A 41 -4.22 15.69 1.85
N GLU A 42 -5.36 16.11 1.31
CA GLU A 42 -6.50 16.54 2.13
C GLU A 42 -7.00 15.41 3.04
N VAL A 43 -6.96 14.17 2.53
CA VAL A 43 -7.35 12.98 3.32
C VAL A 43 -6.32 12.69 4.40
N ALA A 44 -5.03 12.75 4.07
CA ALA A 44 -3.96 12.55 5.05
C ALA A 44 -4.02 13.61 6.15
N GLU A 45 -4.25 14.88 5.78
CA GLU A 45 -4.38 16.00 6.72
C GLU A 45 -5.60 15.82 7.63
N GLN A 46 -6.74 15.45 7.07
CA GLN A 46 -7.93 15.16 7.86
C GLN A 46 -7.68 14.02 8.86
N MET A 47 -7.04 12.93 8.44
CA MET A 47 -6.69 11.82 9.33
C MET A 47 -5.74 12.26 10.47
N ARG A 48 -4.77 13.12 10.17
CA ARG A 48 -3.85 13.67 11.20
C ARG A 48 -4.59 14.52 12.22
N ARG A 49 -5.50 15.37 11.75
CA ARG A 49 -6.24 16.32 12.60
C ARG A 49 -7.33 15.63 13.41
N GLU A 50 -8.15 14.80 12.77
CA GLU A 50 -9.35 14.22 13.39
C GLU A 50 -9.06 12.89 14.10
N ARG A 51 -7.96 12.23 13.77
CA ARG A 51 -7.60 10.90 14.28
C ARG A 51 -8.70 9.87 14.03
N LYS A 52 -9.50 10.09 12.96
CA LYS A 52 -10.58 9.22 12.49
C LYS A 52 -10.57 9.15 10.98
N HIS A 53 -10.97 8.01 10.44
CA HIS A 53 -11.13 7.83 8.99
C HIS A 53 -12.14 6.73 8.70
N LEU A 54 -13.08 6.97 7.78
CA LEU A 54 -14.14 6.03 7.37
C LEU A 54 -14.92 5.44 8.56
N GLY A 55 -15.16 6.22 9.59
CA GLY A 55 -15.86 5.79 10.82
C GLY A 55 -14.98 5.06 11.83
N TYR A 56 -13.72 4.82 11.55
CA TYR A 56 -12.77 4.19 12.47
C TYR A 56 -11.91 5.23 13.19
N SER A 57 -11.72 5.04 14.50
CA SER A 57 -10.68 5.76 15.23
C SER A 57 -9.30 5.23 14.82
N LEU A 58 -8.34 6.13 14.56
CA LEU A 58 -6.98 5.75 14.22
C LEU A 58 -6.15 5.54 15.48
N ASN A 59 -5.44 4.42 15.54
CA ASN A 59 -4.47 4.16 16.58
C ASN A 59 -3.43 5.30 16.64
N THR A 60 -3.03 5.69 17.84
CA THR A 60 -2.06 6.78 18.06
C THR A 60 -0.71 6.55 17.37
N ARG A 61 -0.36 5.27 17.08
CA ARG A 61 0.87 4.87 16.39
C ARG A 61 0.78 4.98 14.88
N ILE A 62 -0.37 5.37 14.32
CA ILE A 62 -0.54 5.62 12.89
C ILE A 62 -0.15 7.05 12.55
N LYS A 63 0.75 7.20 11.57
CA LYS A 63 1.13 8.48 10.96
C LYS A 63 0.60 8.52 9.53
N PRO A 64 -0.47 9.26 9.25
CA PRO A 64 -0.97 9.45 7.89
C PRO A 64 -0.02 10.31 7.05
N THR A 65 0.15 9.95 5.78
CA THR A 65 0.94 10.71 4.81
C THR A 65 0.38 10.58 3.40
N SER A 66 0.66 11.53 2.54
CA SER A 66 0.48 11.45 1.09
C SER A 66 1.82 11.37 0.33
N ASP A 67 2.91 11.14 1.03
CA ASP A 67 4.26 11.10 0.50
C ASP A 67 4.79 9.66 0.46
N LEU A 68 4.84 9.07 -0.76
CA LEU A 68 5.37 7.71 -1.00
C LEU A 68 6.87 7.63 -0.74
N GLU A 69 7.61 8.69 -1.03
CA GLU A 69 9.06 8.73 -0.77
C GLU A 69 9.33 8.64 0.73
N LEU A 70 8.60 9.42 1.53
CA LEU A 70 8.71 9.38 2.98
C LEU A 70 8.41 7.98 3.52
N LEU A 71 7.34 7.34 3.04
CA LEU A 71 6.97 5.99 3.44
C LEU A 71 8.08 5.00 3.08
N ALA A 72 8.55 4.98 1.84
CA ALA A 72 9.59 4.05 1.39
C ALA A 72 10.93 4.25 2.11
N ARG A 73 11.27 5.49 2.43
CA ARG A 73 12.51 5.81 3.17
C ARG A 73 12.50 5.26 4.59
N HIS A 74 11.36 5.27 5.27
CA HIS A 74 11.24 4.85 6.66
C HIS A 74 10.87 3.39 6.84
N CYS A 75 10.13 2.80 5.90
CA CYS A 75 9.57 1.45 6.01
C CYS A 75 10.36 0.46 5.17
N HIS A 76 10.71 -0.70 5.74
CA HIS A 76 11.25 -1.83 4.96
C HIS A 76 10.13 -2.78 4.53
N VAL A 77 9.15 -3.00 5.38
CA VAL A 77 7.96 -3.81 5.08
C VAL A 77 6.82 -2.89 4.70
N ILE A 78 6.26 -3.10 3.53
CA ILE A 78 5.20 -2.27 2.94
C ILE A 78 4.05 -3.16 2.50
N PHE A 79 2.86 -2.80 2.94
CA PHE A 79 1.61 -3.49 2.59
C PHE A 79 0.80 -2.63 1.61
N PRO A 80 0.84 -2.91 0.30
CA PRO A 80 -0.04 -2.26 -0.66
C PRO A 80 -1.43 -2.91 -0.61
N PHE A 81 -2.42 -2.15 -0.11
CA PHE A 81 -3.82 -2.54 -0.02
C PHE A 81 -4.69 -1.61 -0.87
N VAL A 82 -4.50 -1.68 -2.17
CA VAL A 82 -5.26 -0.91 -3.15
C VAL A 82 -6.03 -1.84 -4.09
N PRO A 83 -7.13 -1.39 -4.70
CA PRO A 83 -7.88 -2.17 -5.68
C PRO A 83 -7.00 -2.63 -6.85
N SER A 84 -7.36 -3.76 -7.46
CA SER A 84 -6.56 -4.36 -8.56
C SER A 84 -6.44 -3.47 -9.79
N ASP A 85 -7.44 -2.65 -10.07
CA ASP A 85 -7.45 -1.70 -11.19
C ASP A 85 -6.47 -0.53 -11.00
N SER A 86 -6.19 -0.15 -9.76
CA SER A 86 -5.25 0.91 -9.40
C SER A 86 -3.87 0.39 -8.99
N PHE A 87 -3.71 -0.92 -8.90
CA PHE A 87 -2.52 -1.55 -8.31
C PHE A 87 -1.25 -1.27 -9.12
N ARG A 88 -1.31 -1.44 -10.44
CA ARG A 88 -0.16 -1.21 -11.33
C ARG A 88 0.32 0.24 -11.29
N GLU A 89 -0.58 1.20 -11.34
CA GLU A 89 -0.26 2.62 -11.25
C GLU A 89 0.44 2.94 -9.92
N MET A 90 -0.10 2.41 -8.83
CA MET A 90 0.47 2.63 -7.50
C MET A 90 1.88 2.02 -7.38
N ILE A 91 2.12 0.81 -7.88
CA ILE A 91 3.46 0.21 -7.87
C ILE A 91 4.42 1.03 -8.74
N ARG A 92 3.97 1.53 -9.88
CA ARG A 92 4.77 2.40 -10.75
C ARG A 92 5.19 3.69 -10.04
N ASP A 93 4.27 4.30 -9.29
CA ASP A 93 4.54 5.51 -8.51
C ASP A 93 5.50 5.26 -7.34
N LEU A 94 5.41 4.07 -6.74
CA LEU A 94 6.28 3.64 -5.63
C LEU A 94 7.68 3.22 -6.12
N SER A 95 7.77 2.65 -7.31
CA SER A 95 8.98 2.01 -7.86
C SER A 95 10.26 2.86 -7.77
N PRO A 96 10.25 4.19 -8.03
CA PRO A 96 11.46 5.01 -7.93
C PRO A 96 12.09 5.02 -6.54
N TYR A 97 11.30 4.76 -5.51
CA TYR A 97 11.73 4.81 -4.11
C TYR A 97 12.07 3.43 -3.54
N LEU A 98 11.76 2.36 -4.28
CA LEU A 98 12.07 0.99 -3.84
C LEU A 98 13.57 0.70 -3.88
N ARG A 99 14.01 -0.13 -2.94
CA ARG A 99 15.38 -0.60 -2.80
C ARG A 99 15.38 -2.11 -2.55
N PRO A 100 16.50 -2.83 -2.75
CA PRO A 100 16.56 -4.28 -2.60
C PRO A 100 16.15 -4.82 -1.23
N TYR A 101 16.17 -3.98 -0.20
CA TYR A 101 15.76 -4.38 1.15
C TYR A 101 14.25 -4.27 1.42
N HIS A 102 13.48 -3.68 0.50
CA HIS A 102 12.03 -3.58 0.68
C HIS A 102 11.35 -4.93 0.49
N ILE A 103 10.41 -5.21 1.37
CA ILE A 103 9.52 -6.38 1.29
C ILE A 103 8.09 -5.85 1.09
N LEU A 104 7.49 -6.22 -0.02
CA LEU A 104 6.11 -5.88 -0.33
C LEU A 104 5.22 -7.09 -0.09
N ILE A 105 4.19 -6.91 0.75
CA ILE A 105 3.22 -7.95 1.09
C ILE A 105 1.84 -7.42 0.72
N HIS A 106 1.29 -7.86 -0.40
CA HIS A 106 0.00 -7.38 -0.87
C HIS A 106 -1.15 -8.30 -0.47
N GLY A 107 -2.31 -7.69 -0.25
CA GLY A 107 -3.59 -8.38 -0.02
C GLY A 107 -4.60 -8.13 -1.13
N THR A 108 -4.17 -7.54 -2.25
CA THR A 108 -5.05 -7.20 -3.35
C THR A 108 -5.52 -8.47 -4.06
N LYS A 109 -6.84 -8.63 -4.17
CA LYS A 109 -7.47 -9.71 -4.92
C LYS A 109 -7.64 -9.31 -6.37
N GLY A 110 -7.56 -10.27 -7.28
CA GLY A 110 -7.79 -10.08 -8.70
C GLY A 110 -6.54 -10.25 -9.54
N LEU A 111 -6.71 -10.00 -10.80
CA LEU A 111 -5.68 -10.11 -11.83
C LEU A 111 -5.58 -8.77 -12.56
N ASN A 112 -4.42 -8.46 -13.06
CA ASN A 112 -4.20 -7.34 -13.96
C ASN A 112 -4.19 -7.82 -15.40
N MET A 113 -4.89 -7.10 -16.27
CA MET A 113 -4.86 -7.30 -17.71
C MET A 113 -4.24 -6.05 -18.35
N PRO A 114 -2.98 -6.11 -18.79
CA PRO A 114 -2.31 -4.94 -19.38
C PRO A 114 -3.02 -4.39 -20.61
N ASP A 115 -3.65 -5.26 -21.41
CA ASP A 115 -4.47 -4.87 -22.55
C ASP A 115 -5.95 -5.08 -22.22
N ALA A 116 -6.58 -4.07 -21.65
CA ALA A 116 -7.99 -4.09 -21.28
C ALA A 116 -8.93 -4.13 -22.50
N THR A 117 -8.45 -3.79 -23.72
CA THR A 117 -9.29 -3.82 -24.92
C THR A 117 -9.75 -5.21 -25.29
N LEU A 118 -9.05 -6.25 -24.80
CA LEU A 118 -9.47 -7.65 -24.97
C LEU A 118 -10.80 -7.94 -24.28
N LEU A 119 -11.14 -7.21 -23.22
CA LEU A 119 -12.40 -7.39 -22.48
C LEU A 119 -13.60 -6.88 -23.28
N ASP A 120 -13.40 -5.93 -24.18
CA ASP A 120 -14.45 -5.35 -25.02
C ASP A 120 -14.77 -6.20 -26.24
N ASN A 121 -13.94 -7.22 -26.51
CA ASN A 121 -14.15 -8.12 -27.63
C ASN A 121 -14.73 -9.47 -27.17
N PRO A 122 -16.04 -9.74 -27.40
CA PRO A 122 -16.68 -10.98 -26.96
C PRO A 122 -16.14 -12.25 -27.63
N LYS A 123 -15.33 -12.10 -28.68
CA LYS A 123 -14.68 -13.22 -29.38
C LYS A 123 -13.21 -13.39 -28.99
N ALA A 124 -12.67 -12.52 -28.11
CA ALA A 124 -11.29 -12.64 -27.67
C ALA A 124 -11.11 -13.89 -26.80
N ILE A 125 -10.07 -14.66 -27.09
CA ILE A 125 -9.65 -15.77 -26.24
C ILE A 125 -8.60 -15.23 -25.28
N ILE A 126 -8.98 -15.14 -24.01
CA ILE A 126 -8.07 -14.71 -22.94
C ILE A 126 -7.27 -15.92 -22.48
N THR A 127 -5.96 -15.83 -22.63
CA THR A 127 -5.00 -16.86 -22.19
C THR A 127 -4.17 -16.36 -21.01
N ARG A 128 -3.37 -17.26 -20.42
CA ARG A 128 -2.45 -16.91 -19.32
C ARG A 128 -1.50 -15.76 -19.66
N GLU A 129 -1.12 -15.63 -20.91
CA GLU A 129 -0.20 -14.57 -21.39
C GLU A 129 -0.79 -13.17 -21.31
N HIS A 130 -2.11 -13.05 -21.34
CA HIS A 130 -2.83 -11.79 -21.29
C HIS A 130 -3.06 -11.26 -19.87
N ILE A 131 -2.79 -12.08 -18.85
CA ILE A 131 -3.08 -11.74 -17.46
C ILE A 131 -1.82 -11.73 -16.60
N ARG A 132 -1.84 -10.93 -15.54
CA ARG A 132 -0.78 -10.86 -14.53
C ARG A 132 -1.36 -10.98 -13.13
N THR A 133 -0.70 -11.73 -12.28
CA THR A 133 -0.93 -11.67 -10.84
C THR A 133 -0.40 -10.35 -10.28
N MET A 134 -0.83 -9.97 -9.08
CA MET A 134 -0.33 -8.74 -8.45
C MET A 134 1.18 -8.83 -8.17
N SER A 135 1.69 -10.00 -7.83
CA SER A 135 3.14 -10.21 -7.65
C SER A 135 3.94 -10.02 -8.95
N GLU A 136 3.40 -10.46 -10.08
CA GLU A 136 4.00 -10.21 -11.40
C GLU A 136 3.99 -8.73 -11.75
N VAL A 137 2.90 -8.02 -11.41
CA VAL A 137 2.84 -6.55 -11.58
C VAL A 137 3.94 -5.86 -10.76
N ILE A 138 4.14 -6.28 -9.51
CA ILE A 138 5.24 -5.76 -8.68
C ILE A 138 6.58 -6.00 -9.36
N ALA A 139 6.83 -7.23 -9.81
CA ALA A 139 8.09 -7.57 -10.48
C ALA A 139 8.32 -6.73 -11.76
N GLU A 140 7.30 -6.61 -12.61
CA GLU A 140 7.40 -5.84 -13.86
C GLU A 140 7.68 -4.35 -13.64
N GLU A 141 7.04 -3.73 -12.65
CA GLU A 141 7.16 -2.29 -12.40
C GLU A 141 8.34 -1.91 -11.49
N SER A 142 8.91 -2.87 -10.74
CA SER A 142 10.01 -2.62 -9.80
C SER A 142 11.39 -2.78 -10.43
N VAL A 143 11.50 -3.40 -11.58
CA VAL A 143 12.77 -3.62 -12.29
C VAL A 143 13.09 -2.42 -13.18
N ARG A 144 13.69 -1.39 -12.59
CA ARG A 144 14.30 -0.29 -13.33
C ARG A 144 15.61 0.16 -12.69
#